data_c097065d354a9bc2779474f3bbb53dc2
#
_entry.id   c097065d354a9bc2779474f3bbb53dc2
#
_cell.length_a   1.000
_cell.length_b   1.000
_cell.length_c   1.000
_cell.angle_alpha   90.00
_cell.angle_beta   90.00
_cell.angle_gamma   90.00
#
_symmetry.space_group_name_H-M   'P 1'
#
loop_
_entity.id
_entity.type
_entity.pdbx_description
1 polymer ?
#
loop_
_entity_poly.entity_id
_entity_poly.type
_entity_poly.pdbx_seq_one_letter_code
_entity_poly.pdbx_strand_id
1 'polypeptide(L)'
;MPELFKCDMDEFFETCEIFADSKELNGLLVVSDEAEPYNVFRFYLSEAKALLQTDSYLIKEDPSLKTFWNFMKGEDYLNSSWTDQLHQKNRLHIIYLAVNPKMQHHGIAAELLEEAISYANQHKLMISLETHNPKNVEFYQNFGFKVYGVMEKNFSLKQYCLIREVQ
;
A
#
# COMPACT_ATOMS: atom_id res chain seq x y z
N MET A 1 3.80 -14.37 -9.59
CA MET A 1 2.89 -13.57 -8.72
C MET A 1 2.98 -13.93 -7.25
N PRO A 2 2.83 -15.21 -6.77
CA PRO A 2 2.95 -15.51 -5.33
C PRO A 2 4.31 -15.14 -4.72
N GLU A 3 5.39 -15.31 -5.47
CA GLU A 3 6.75 -15.01 -5.02
C GLU A 3 7.00 -13.50 -4.86
N LEU A 4 6.48 -12.66 -5.76
CA LEU A 4 6.56 -11.19 -5.60
C LEU A 4 5.84 -10.74 -4.34
N PHE A 5 4.60 -11.19 -4.16
CA PHE A 5 3.84 -10.88 -2.95
C PHE A 5 4.54 -11.36 -1.66
N LYS A 6 5.26 -12.50 -1.73
CA LYS A 6 6.06 -12.97 -0.60
C LYS A 6 7.23 -12.04 -0.29
N CYS A 7 7.92 -11.50 -1.31
CA CYS A 7 9.00 -10.54 -1.11
C CYS A 7 8.49 -9.29 -0.36
N ASP A 8 7.36 -8.75 -0.83
CA ASP A 8 6.70 -7.60 -0.20
C ASP A 8 6.30 -7.91 1.25
N MET A 9 5.67 -9.07 1.49
CA MET A 9 5.24 -9.46 2.84
C MET A 9 6.40 -9.68 3.79
N ASP A 10 7.52 -10.26 3.35
CA ASP A 10 8.73 -10.42 4.17
C ASP A 10 9.28 -9.06 4.64
N GLU A 11 9.19 -8.02 3.79
CA GLU A 11 9.56 -6.64 4.14
C GLU A 11 8.55 -6.03 5.11
N PHE A 12 7.25 -6.14 4.82
CA PHE A 12 6.20 -5.52 5.64
C PHE A 12 6.11 -6.08 7.03
N PHE A 13 6.43 -7.36 7.24
CA PHE A 13 6.52 -7.94 8.59
C PHE A 13 7.63 -7.30 9.45
N GLU A 14 8.65 -6.71 8.81
CA GLU A 14 9.74 -6.04 9.52
C GLU A 14 9.53 -4.53 9.69
N THR A 15 8.68 -3.90 8.86
CA THR A 15 8.62 -2.44 8.71
C THR A 15 7.24 -1.83 8.89
N CYS A 16 6.16 -2.63 8.85
CA CYS A 16 4.78 -2.15 8.83
C CYS A 16 3.93 -2.76 9.95
N GLU A 17 2.83 -2.08 10.27
CA GLU A 17 1.77 -2.61 11.11
C GLU A 17 0.79 -3.44 10.28
N ILE A 18 0.40 -4.61 10.80
CA ILE A 18 -0.49 -5.54 10.10
C ILE A 18 -1.73 -5.81 10.95
N PHE A 19 -2.89 -5.44 10.43
CA PHE A 19 -4.20 -5.74 11.00
C PHE A 19 -4.84 -6.92 10.28
N ALA A 20 -5.55 -7.77 11.01
CA ALA A 20 -6.26 -8.91 10.44
C ALA A 20 -7.62 -9.07 11.11
N ASP A 21 -8.64 -9.45 10.32
CA ASP A 21 -10.04 -9.57 10.77
C ASP A 21 -10.27 -10.65 11.82
N SER A 22 -9.52 -11.72 11.76
CA SER A 22 -9.67 -12.86 12.66
C SER A 22 -8.50 -13.83 12.60
N LYS A 23 -8.54 -14.87 13.43
CA LYS A 23 -7.59 -16.00 13.36
C LYS A 23 -7.63 -16.77 12.04
N GLU A 24 -8.72 -16.64 11.28
CA GLU A 24 -8.90 -17.29 9.97
C GLU A 24 -8.27 -16.49 8.83
N LEU A 25 -7.80 -15.25 9.10
CA LEU A 25 -7.14 -14.37 8.14
C LEU A 25 -7.94 -14.21 6.84
N ASN A 26 -9.23 -13.89 6.96
CA ASN A 26 -10.09 -13.62 5.81
C ASN A 26 -9.88 -12.20 5.24
N GLY A 27 -9.28 -11.31 6.03
CA GLY A 27 -8.91 -9.96 5.64
C GLY A 27 -7.57 -9.55 6.23
N LEU A 28 -6.85 -8.73 5.50
CA LEU A 28 -5.54 -8.19 5.87
C LEU A 28 -5.46 -6.73 5.48
N LEU A 29 -5.00 -5.90 6.39
CA LEU A 29 -4.65 -4.51 6.16
C LEU A 29 -3.20 -4.28 6.59
N VAL A 30 -2.38 -3.77 5.69
CA VAL A 30 -0.97 -3.40 5.92
C VAL A 30 -0.86 -1.88 5.86
N VAL A 31 -0.29 -1.29 6.91
CA VAL A 31 -0.09 0.15 7.00
C VAL A 31 1.34 0.46 7.45
N SER A 32 1.90 1.55 6.91
CA SER A 32 3.14 2.16 7.38
C SER A 32 2.80 3.38 8.24
N ASP A 33 3.27 3.42 9.49
CA ASP A 33 3.17 4.60 10.35
C ASP A 33 4.43 5.45 10.17
N GLU A 34 4.31 6.48 9.35
CA GLU A 34 5.42 7.39 9.01
C GLU A 34 5.82 8.31 10.19
N ALA A 35 5.01 8.36 11.26
CA ALA A 35 5.30 9.12 12.47
C ALA A 35 6.17 8.35 13.47
N GLU A 36 6.19 7.02 13.37
CA GLU A 36 6.98 6.20 14.27
C GLU A 36 8.47 6.21 13.91
N PRO A 37 9.35 6.30 14.92
CA PRO A 37 10.78 6.19 14.68
C PRO A 37 11.16 4.75 14.32
N TYR A 38 11.60 4.53 13.09
CA TYR A 38 12.11 3.24 12.64
C TYR A 38 13.64 3.18 12.62
N ASN A 39 14.18 1.97 12.68
CA ASN A 39 15.63 1.78 12.53
C ASN A 39 16.00 1.94 11.05
N VAL A 40 16.51 3.12 10.71
CA VAL A 40 16.86 3.54 9.34
C VAL A 40 17.76 2.50 8.64
N PHE A 41 18.70 1.91 9.35
CA PHE A 41 19.59 0.92 8.78
C PHE A 41 18.86 -0.39 8.43
N ARG A 42 17.98 -0.86 9.33
CA ARG A 42 17.18 -2.08 9.06
C ARG A 42 16.22 -1.84 7.92
N PHE A 43 15.59 -0.68 7.87
CA PHE A 43 14.68 -0.28 6.80
C PHE A 43 15.38 -0.36 5.43
N TYR A 44 16.50 0.35 5.24
CA TYR A 44 17.22 0.33 3.95
C TYR A 44 17.80 -1.06 3.62
N LEU A 45 18.13 -1.87 4.61
CA LEU A 45 18.61 -3.24 4.36
C LEU A 45 17.47 -4.14 3.88
N SER A 46 16.27 -4.04 4.46
CA SER A 46 15.10 -4.82 4.03
C SER A 46 14.61 -4.38 2.66
N GLU A 47 14.53 -3.08 2.40
CA GLU A 47 14.21 -2.52 1.08
C GLU A 47 15.18 -2.99 -0.01
N ALA A 48 16.49 -2.90 0.23
CA ALA A 48 17.50 -3.39 -0.71
C ALA A 48 17.38 -4.89 -0.97
N LYS A 49 17.07 -5.68 0.05
CA LYS A 49 16.85 -7.13 -0.08
C LYS A 49 15.60 -7.42 -0.92
N ALA A 50 14.49 -6.74 -0.65
CA ALA A 50 13.23 -6.90 -1.39
C ALA A 50 13.41 -6.54 -2.88
N LEU A 51 14.08 -5.42 -3.20
CA LEU A 51 14.40 -5.01 -4.57
C LEU A 51 15.24 -6.07 -5.30
N LEU A 52 16.31 -6.57 -4.69
CA LEU A 52 17.15 -7.60 -5.29
C LEU A 52 16.39 -8.91 -5.56
N GLN A 53 15.47 -9.29 -4.67
CA GLN A 53 14.65 -10.48 -4.85
C GLN A 53 13.64 -10.28 -5.98
N THR A 54 12.97 -9.13 -6.04
CA THR A 54 12.01 -8.76 -7.08
C THR A 54 12.68 -8.73 -8.45
N ASP A 55 13.80 -8.04 -8.59
CA ASP A 55 14.56 -7.95 -9.84
C ASP A 55 15.02 -9.33 -10.34
N SER A 56 15.56 -10.12 -9.42
CA SER A 56 16.00 -11.49 -9.73
C SER A 56 14.84 -12.37 -10.21
N TYR A 57 13.66 -12.23 -9.58
CA TYR A 57 12.46 -12.95 -9.98
C TYR A 57 11.97 -12.51 -11.36
N LEU A 58 11.87 -11.21 -11.62
CA LEU A 58 11.41 -10.67 -12.91
C LEU A 58 12.30 -11.09 -14.07
N ILE A 59 13.62 -11.06 -13.89
CA ILE A 59 14.60 -11.51 -14.89
C ILE A 59 14.49 -13.02 -15.14
N LYS A 60 14.25 -13.81 -14.11
CA LYS A 60 14.07 -15.26 -14.22
C LYS A 60 12.80 -15.63 -14.95
N GLU A 61 11.70 -14.92 -14.71
CA GLU A 61 10.40 -15.17 -15.37
C GLU A 61 10.39 -14.75 -16.83
N ASP A 62 11.08 -13.67 -17.18
CA ASP A 62 11.16 -13.16 -18.56
C ASP A 62 12.60 -12.77 -18.92
N PRO A 63 13.39 -13.70 -19.47
CA PRO A 63 14.77 -13.44 -19.90
C PRO A 63 14.91 -12.39 -21.01
N SER A 64 13.79 -12.01 -21.68
CA SER A 64 13.80 -10.91 -22.66
C SER A 64 13.93 -9.53 -22.02
N LEU A 65 13.85 -9.46 -20.70
CA LEU A 65 13.83 -8.24 -19.90
C LEU A 65 12.65 -7.30 -20.18
N LYS A 66 11.68 -7.71 -20.99
CA LYS A 66 10.52 -6.87 -21.31
C LYS A 66 9.66 -6.59 -20.10
N THR A 67 9.41 -7.61 -19.28
CA THR A 67 8.65 -7.49 -18.03
C THR A 67 9.40 -6.62 -17.04
N PHE A 68 10.70 -6.77 -16.90
CA PHE A 68 11.56 -5.92 -16.07
C PHE A 68 11.47 -4.44 -16.50
N TRP A 69 11.64 -4.14 -17.79
CA TRP A 69 11.54 -2.75 -18.27
C TRP A 69 10.14 -2.16 -18.13
N ASN A 70 9.08 -2.97 -18.26
CA ASN A 70 7.72 -2.51 -17.99
C ASN A 70 7.49 -2.21 -16.52
N PHE A 71 8.04 -3.04 -15.63
CA PHE A 71 8.02 -2.81 -14.18
C PHE A 71 8.71 -1.50 -13.84
N MET A 72 9.95 -1.29 -14.26
CA MET A 72 10.69 -0.04 -14.04
C MET A 72 9.95 1.21 -14.56
N LYS A 73 9.27 1.10 -15.71
CA LYS A 73 8.43 2.20 -16.20
C LYS A 73 7.18 2.44 -15.35
N GLY A 74 6.65 1.41 -14.74
CA GLY A 74 5.54 1.50 -13.79
C GLY A 74 5.98 2.24 -12.53
N GLU A 75 7.10 1.87 -11.96
CA GLU A 75 7.73 2.48 -10.79
C GLU A 75 7.93 3.99 -10.90
N ASP A 76 8.10 4.52 -12.12
CA ASP A 76 8.26 5.97 -12.37
C ASP A 76 7.06 6.81 -11.88
N TYR A 77 5.88 6.21 -11.70
CA TYR A 77 4.70 6.94 -11.22
C TYR A 77 3.70 6.10 -10.39
N LEU A 78 3.77 4.77 -10.45
CA LEU A 78 2.91 3.87 -9.66
C LEU A 78 3.56 3.57 -8.31
N ASN A 79 3.76 4.61 -7.52
CA ASN A 79 4.41 4.55 -6.21
C ASN A 79 3.80 5.60 -5.27
N SER A 80 4.30 5.65 -4.04
CA SER A 80 3.82 6.54 -2.99
C SER A 80 4.58 7.87 -2.90
N SER A 81 5.51 8.17 -3.83
CA SER A 81 6.33 9.40 -3.80
C SER A 81 5.51 10.71 -3.88
N TRP A 82 4.29 10.65 -4.38
CA TRP A 82 3.37 11.79 -4.37
C TRP A 82 3.08 12.29 -2.94
N THR A 83 3.22 11.44 -1.95
CA THR A 83 2.99 11.80 -0.54
C THR A 83 4.03 12.77 -0.01
N ASP A 84 5.20 12.89 -0.62
CA ASP A 84 6.21 13.89 -0.28
C ASP A 84 5.70 15.31 -0.47
N GLN A 85 4.77 15.51 -1.43
CA GLN A 85 4.13 16.79 -1.70
C GLN A 85 3.17 17.23 -0.60
N LEU A 86 2.73 16.32 0.27
CA LEU A 86 1.84 16.63 1.38
C LEU A 86 2.55 17.38 2.50
N HIS A 87 3.89 17.31 2.56
CA HIS A 87 4.73 17.88 3.62
C HIS A 87 4.26 17.50 5.04
N GLN A 88 3.57 16.34 5.17
CA GLN A 88 2.97 15.85 6.39
C GLN A 88 3.64 14.55 6.82
N LYS A 89 4.39 14.60 7.92
CA LYS A 89 5.08 13.42 8.48
C LYS A 89 4.19 12.59 9.42
N ASN A 90 3.20 13.23 10.05
CA ASN A 90 2.24 12.50 10.90
C ASN A 90 1.19 11.82 10.01
N ARG A 91 1.56 10.70 9.43
CA ARG A 91 0.76 10.02 8.41
C ARG A 91 0.82 8.51 8.58
N LEU A 92 -0.35 7.88 8.45
CA LEU A 92 -0.53 6.45 8.29
C LEU A 92 -0.76 6.16 6.79
N HIS A 93 0.10 5.39 6.17
CA HIS A 93 -0.04 5.03 4.77
C HIS A 93 -0.57 3.61 4.62
N ILE A 94 -1.73 3.45 3.98
CA ILE A 94 -2.30 2.13 3.69
C ILE A 94 -1.63 1.58 2.44
N ILE A 95 -0.89 0.47 2.58
CA ILE A 95 -0.17 -0.20 1.51
C ILE A 95 -1.06 -1.27 0.87
N TYR A 96 -1.66 -2.15 1.68
CA TYR A 96 -2.56 -3.19 1.21
C TYR A 96 -3.83 -3.26 2.06
N LEU A 97 -4.95 -3.48 1.39
CA LEU A 97 -6.21 -3.92 1.96
C LEU A 97 -6.73 -5.06 1.10
N ALA A 98 -6.67 -6.27 1.62
CA ALA A 98 -7.04 -7.48 0.90
C ALA A 98 -8.06 -8.30 1.68
N VAL A 99 -9.04 -8.87 0.98
CA VAL A 99 -10.06 -9.75 1.56
C VAL A 99 -10.16 -11.02 0.71
N ASN A 100 -10.21 -12.17 1.38
CA ASN A 100 -10.43 -13.46 0.75
C ASN A 100 -11.62 -13.38 -0.23
N PRO A 101 -11.45 -13.74 -1.52
CA PRO A 101 -12.52 -13.63 -2.51
C PRO A 101 -13.84 -14.28 -2.12
N LYS A 102 -13.80 -15.37 -1.32
CA LYS A 102 -15.00 -16.07 -0.82
C LYS A 102 -15.71 -15.30 0.29
N MET A 103 -15.01 -14.35 0.93
CA MET A 103 -15.50 -13.58 2.07
C MET A 103 -15.68 -12.08 1.73
N GLN A 104 -15.58 -11.73 0.45
CA GLN A 104 -15.91 -10.37 -0.01
C GLN A 104 -17.40 -10.07 0.21
N HIS A 105 -17.73 -8.79 0.32
CA HIS A 105 -19.09 -8.30 0.58
C HIS A 105 -19.69 -8.65 1.96
N HIS A 106 -18.87 -9.13 2.91
CA HIS A 106 -19.29 -9.40 4.29
C HIS A 106 -18.86 -8.31 5.29
N GLY A 107 -18.37 -7.17 4.81
CA GLY A 107 -17.99 -6.04 5.67
C GLY A 107 -16.52 -6.04 6.12
N ILE A 108 -15.76 -7.11 5.93
CA ILE A 108 -14.39 -7.27 6.46
C ILE A 108 -13.48 -6.09 6.08
N ALA A 109 -13.50 -5.64 4.83
CA ALA A 109 -12.70 -4.49 4.40
C ALA A 109 -13.10 -3.20 5.13
N ALA A 110 -14.38 -3.03 5.42
CA ALA A 110 -14.90 -1.88 6.17
C ALA A 110 -14.42 -1.91 7.63
N GLU A 111 -14.53 -3.06 8.29
CA GLU A 111 -14.08 -3.24 9.68
C GLU A 111 -12.59 -2.95 9.83
N LEU A 112 -11.74 -3.51 8.97
CA LEU A 112 -10.30 -3.27 8.97
C LEU A 112 -9.96 -1.78 8.72
N LEU A 113 -10.68 -1.15 7.79
CA LEU A 113 -10.47 0.27 7.51
C LEU A 113 -10.90 1.16 8.66
N GLU A 114 -12.01 0.85 9.34
CA GLU A 114 -12.48 1.55 10.53
C GLU A 114 -11.48 1.41 11.69
N GLU A 115 -10.85 0.27 11.86
CA GLU A 115 -9.80 0.04 12.84
C GLU A 115 -8.58 0.92 12.58
N ALA A 116 -8.11 0.98 11.34
CA ALA A 116 -7.02 1.88 10.94
C ALA A 116 -7.40 3.37 11.11
N ILE A 117 -8.64 3.73 10.81
CA ILE A 117 -9.15 5.10 11.03
C ILE A 117 -9.20 5.43 12.51
N SER A 118 -9.64 4.50 13.36
CA SER A 118 -9.63 4.67 14.81
C SER A 118 -8.22 4.89 15.35
N TYR A 119 -7.28 4.06 14.93
CA TYR A 119 -5.86 4.20 15.26
C TYR A 119 -5.32 5.58 14.84
N ALA A 120 -5.53 5.96 13.58
CA ALA A 120 -5.07 7.23 13.06
C ALA A 120 -5.66 8.45 13.80
N ASN A 121 -6.94 8.42 14.14
CA ASN A 121 -7.57 9.49 14.90
C ASN A 121 -6.98 9.60 16.33
N GLN A 122 -6.72 8.47 17.00
CA GLN A 122 -6.11 8.45 18.35
C GLN A 122 -4.70 9.04 18.32
N HIS A 123 -3.93 8.78 17.26
CA HIS A 123 -2.55 9.24 17.11
C HIS A 123 -2.43 10.55 16.31
N LYS A 124 -3.56 11.15 15.90
CA LYS A 124 -3.62 12.38 15.10
C LYS A 124 -2.84 12.27 13.77
N LEU A 125 -2.98 11.14 13.11
CA LEU A 125 -2.37 10.85 11.83
C LEU A 125 -3.34 11.11 10.68
N MET A 126 -2.87 11.77 9.63
CA MET A 126 -3.55 11.76 8.33
C MET A 126 -3.41 10.38 7.71
N ILE A 127 -4.42 9.90 7.00
CA ILE A 127 -4.32 8.63 6.27
C ILE A 127 -4.13 8.91 4.79
N SER A 128 -3.23 8.18 4.15
CA SER A 128 -3.02 8.21 2.69
C SER A 128 -3.04 6.80 2.10
N LEU A 129 -3.45 6.68 0.85
CA LEU A 129 -3.43 5.43 0.08
C LEU A 129 -3.45 5.67 -1.42
N GLU A 130 -3.12 4.65 -2.19
CA GLU A 130 -3.35 4.57 -3.62
C GLU A 130 -4.32 3.45 -3.99
N THR A 131 -5.04 3.64 -5.08
CA THR A 131 -5.77 2.57 -5.74
C THR A 131 -5.78 2.75 -7.26
N HIS A 132 -5.71 1.64 -8.00
CA HIS A 132 -5.80 1.63 -9.45
C HIS A 132 -7.21 1.29 -9.95
N ASN A 133 -8.08 0.86 -9.03
CA ASN A 133 -9.47 0.53 -9.36
C ASN A 133 -10.40 1.70 -9.04
N PRO A 134 -11.03 2.34 -10.03
CA PRO A 134 -11.93 3.47 -9.79
C PRO A 134 -13.14 3.12 -8.89
N LYS A 135 -13.55 1.85 -8.84
CA LYS A 135 -14.62 1.41 -7.93
C LYS A 135 -14.23 1.50 -6.47
N ASN A 136 -12.94 1.35 -6.16
CA ASN A 136 -12.47 1.48 -4.79
C ASN A 136 -12.45 2.94 -4.33
N VAL A 137 -12.41 3.92 -5.25
CA VAL A 137 -12.47 5.34 -4.89
C VAL A 137 -13.76 5.66 -4.14
N GLU A 138 -14.91 5.20 -4.66
CA GLU A 138 -16.20 5.39 -4.01
C GLU A 138 -16.26 4.71 -2.64
N PHE A 139 -15.71 3.48 -2.54
CA PHE A 139 -15.59 2.78 -1.26
C PHE A 139 -14.86 3.64 -0.22
N TYR A 140 -13.67 4.13 -0.53
CA TYR A 140 -12.89 4.96 0.40
C TYR A 140 -13.57 6.31 0.70
N GLN A 141 -14.25 6.92 -0.27
CA GLN A 141 -14.99 8.17 -0.07
C GLN A 141 -16.10 8.03 0.99
N ASN A 142 -16.74 6.87 1.09
CA ASN A 142 -17.72 6.58 2.14
C ASN A 142 -17.12 6.60 3.56
N PHE A 143 -15.79 6.46 3.68
CA PHE A 143 -15.04 6.56 4.94
C PHE A 143 -14.36 7.93 5.12
N GLY A 144 -14.73 8.92 4.33
CA GLY A 144 -14.25 10.30 4.47
C GLY A 144 -12.93 10.59 3.75
N PHE A 145 -12.46 9.68 2.89
CA PHE A 145 -11.31 9.96 2.02
C PHE A 145 -11.69 10.91 0.89
N LYS A 146 -10.72 11.71 0.47
CA LYS A 146 -10.83 12.61 -0.68
C LYS A 146 -9.75 12.28 -1.70
N VAL A 147 -10.09 12.37 -2.99
CA VAL A 147 -9.09 12.26 -4.05
C VAL A 147 -8.18 13.49 -3.99
N TYR A 148 -6.92 13.28 -3.70
CA TYR A 148 -5.87 14.30 -3.73
C TYR A 148 -5.38 14.53 -5.14
N GLY A 149 -5.18 13.44 -5.91
CA GLY A 149 -4.70 13.51 -7.28
C GLY A 149 -4.95 12.22 -8.05
N VAL A 150 -4.82 12.30 -9.36
CA VAL A 150 -4.86 11.14 -10.27
C VAL A 150 -3.62 11.19 -11.14
N MET A 151 -2.84 10.13 -11.11
CA MET A 151 -1.61 9.99 -11.89
C MET A 151 -1.83 9.03 -13.06
N GLU A 152 -1.44 9.46 -14.26
CA GLU A 152 -1.47 8.69 -15.49
C GLU A 152 -0.31 9.15 -16.36
N LYS A 153 0.63 8.26 -16.70
CA LYS A 153 1.85 8.67 -17.41
C LYS A 153 2.20 7.73 -18.56
N ASN A 154 2.80 6.58 -18.24
CA ASN A 154 3.38 5.68 -19.24
C ASN A 154 2.42 4.60 -19.75
N PHE A 155 1.35 4.34 -19.01
CA PHE A 155 0.34 3.33 -19.31
C PHE A 155 -1.05 3.95 -19.15
N SER A 156 -2.07 3.32 -19.72
CA SER A 156 -3.47 3.70 -19.49
C SER A 156 -3.97 3.36 -18.06
N LEU A 157 -3.09 2.88 -17.20
CA LEU A 157 -3.39 2.61 -15.81
C LEU A 157 -3.32 3.90 -15.01
N LYS A 158 -4.41 4.22 -14.31
CA LYS A 158 -4.51 5.39 -13.43
C LYS A 158 -4.22 4.99 -12.00
N GLN A 159 -3.46 5.82 -11.32
CA GLN A 159 -3.30 5.76 -9.87
C GLN A 159 -4.11 6.88 -9.24
N TYR A 160 -5.11 6.53 -8.46
CA TYR A 160 -5.90 7.45 -7.65
C TYR A 160 -5.24 7.58 -6.28
N CYS A 161 -4.76 8.76 -5.95
CA CYS A 161 -4.14 9.09 -4.67
C CYS A 161 -5.22 9.69 -3.76
N LEU A 162 -5.44 9.09 -2.60
CA LEU A 162 -6.48 9.51 -1.66
C LEU A 162 -5.88 9.87 -0.31
N ILE A 163 -6.49 10.86 0.33
CA ILE A 163 -6.15 11.27 1.70
C ILE A 163 -7.41 11.35 2.55
N ARG A 164 -7.24 11.14 3.86
CA ARG A 164 -8.23 11.41 4.89
C ARG A 164 -7.57 12.22 5.99
N GLU A 165 -8.06 13.43 6.19
CA GLU A 165 -7.59 14.31 7.25
C GLU A 165 -7.96 13.77 8.64
N VAL A 166 -7.20 14.19 9.64
CA VAL A 166 -7.51 13.93 11.06
C VAL A 166 -8.85 14.57 11.41
N GLN A 167 -9.68 13.85 12.12
CA GLN A 167 -10.94 14.34 12.67
C GLN A 167 -10.86 14.56 14.17
#